data_731377d3e14128f10bdb0365161dd6f7
#
_entry.id   731377d3e14128f10bdb0365161dd6f7
#
_cell.length_a   1.000
_cell.length_b   1.000
_cell.length_c   1.000
_cell.angle_alpha   90.00
_cell.angle_beta   90.00
_cell.angle_gamma   90.00
#
_symmetry.space_group_name_H-M   'P 1'
#
loop_
_entity.id
_entity.type
_entity.pdbx_description
1 polymer ?
#
loop_
_entity_poly.entity_id
_entity_poly.type
_entity_poly.pdbx_seq_one_letter_code
_entity_poly.pdbx_strand_id
1 'polypeptide(L)'
;VIMMGAVINIGAKIGEGSMIDMGAVLGGRAEVGKHCHVGAGAVLAGVIEPPSASPVILEDDVLIGANAVVIEGVHIGKGAVVGAGSIVTQDVPAGAVVVGNPARIIKEQKDEKTEGKTQLMDDLRKI
;
A
#
# COMPACT_ATOMS: atom_id res chain seq x y z
N VAL A 1 9.85 9.46 -0.87
CA VAL A 1 10.67 9.18 -2.06
C VAL A 1 9.79 8.55 -3.13
N ILE A 2 9.87 9.07 -4.33
CA ILE A 2 9.15 8.51 -5.49
C ILE A 2 10.20 8.05 -6.48
N MET A 3 10.20 6.74 -6.76
CA MET A 3 11.20 6.12 -7.62
C MET A 3 10.81 6.21 -9.09
N MET A 4 11.76 5.91 -9.95
CA MET A 4 11.58 6.00 -11.40
C MET A 4 10.46 5.11 -11.92
N GLY A 5 9.74 5.59 -12.90
CA GLY A 5 8.64 4.86 -13.53
C GLY A 5 7.34 4.83 -12.74
N ALA A 6 7.32 5.37 -11.52
CA ALA A 6 6.06 5.47 -10.78
C ALA A 6 5.11 6.43 -11.48
N VAL A 7 3.82 6.06 -11.53
CA VAL A 7 2.78 6.89 -12.14
C VAL A 7 1.80 7.29 -11.04
N ILE A 8 1.63 8.59 -10.87
CA ILE A 8 0.77 9.13 -9.81
C ILE A 8 -0.30 9.99 -10.46
N ASN A 9 -1.55 9.54 -10.36
CA ASN A 9 -2.66 10.21 -11.01
C ASN A 9 -3.19 11.37 -10.18
N ILE A 10 -4.11 12.12 -10.78
CA ILE A 10 -4.67 13.33 -10.19
C ILE A 10 -5.31 13.05 -8.82
N GLY A 11 -5.11 13.96 -7.90
CA GLY A 11 -5.73 13.88 -6.57
C GLY A 11 -5.08 12.89 -5.61
N ALA A 12 -4.08 12.12 -6.04
CA ALA A 12 -3.39 11.21 -5.14
C ALA A 12 -2.64 11.99 -4.06
N LYS A 13 -2.61 11.46 -2.85
CA LYS A 13 -1.93 12.07 -1.69
C LYS A 13 -0.92 11.07 -1.13
N ILE A 14 0.28 11.55 -0.84
CA ILE A 14 1.36 10.72 -0.32
C ILE A 14 1.90 11.37 0.94
N GLY A 15 1.80 10.66 2.06
CA GLY A 15 2.26 11.13 3.35
C GLY A 15 3.78 11.15 3.49
N GLU A 16 4.25 11.90 4.47
CA GLU A 16 5.68 12.07 4.76
C GLU A 16 6.36 10.73 5.02
N GLY A 17 7.57 10.58 4.52
CA GLY A 17 8.40 9.40 4.76
C GLY A 17 8.00 8.16 3.98
N SER A 18 6.99 8.25 3.13
CA SER A 18 6.56 7.11 2.31
C SER A 18 7.45 6.96 1.08
N MET A 19 7.59 5.71 0.61
CA MET A 19 8.28 5.38 -0.62
C MET A 19 7.30 4.78 -1.62
N ILE A 20 7.25 5.38 -2.81
CA ILE A 20 6.54 4.82 -3.96
C ILE A 20 7.61 4.23 -4.88
N ASP A 21 7.68 2.91 -4.93
CA ASP A 21 8.76 2.20 -5.59
C ASP A 21 8.60 2.18 -7.11
N MET A 22 9.60 1.63 -7.79
CA MET A 22 9.70 1.67 -9.26
C MET A 22 8.47 1.07 -9.92
N GLY A 23 7.90 1.82 -10.86
CA GLY A 23 6.79 1.35 -11.68
C GLY A 23 5.46 1.19 -10.94
N ALA A 24 5.37 1.60 -9.68
CA ALA A 24 4.10 1.55 -8.97
C ALA A 24 3.10 2.53 -9.59
N VAL A 25 1.81 2.20 -9.51
CA VAL A 25 0.75 3.04 -10.06
C VAL A 25 -0.22 3.43 -8.93
N LEU A 26 -0.33 4.73 -8.69
CA LEU A 26 -1.33 5.29 -7.80
C LEU A 26 -2.45 5.85 -8.66
N GLY A 27 -3.60 5.22 -8.62
CA GLY A 27 -4.78 5.66 -9.34
C GLY A 27 -5.33 6.97 -8.77
N GLY A 28 -6.28 7.55 -9.47
CA GLY A 28 -6.87 8.84 -9.10
C GLY A 28 -7.35 8.85 -7.65
N ARG A 29 -7.00 9.88 -6.92
CA ARG A 29 -7.39 10.13 -5.53
C ARG A 29 -6.87 9.13 -4.49
N ALA A 30 -6.02 8.17 -4.86
CA ALA A 30 -5.45 7.23 -3.90
C ALA A 30 -4.75 7.99 -2.76
N GLU A 31 -4.93 7.52 -1.52
CA GLU A 31 -4.32 8.16 -0.36
C GLU A 31 -3.34 7.19 0.29
N VAL A 32 -2.09 7.64 0.44
CA VAL A 32 -1.03 6.90 1.10
C VAL A 32 -0.64 7.67 2.36
N GLY A 33 -0.71 7.02 3.50
CA GLY A 33 -0.36 7.62 4.77
C GLY A 33 1.15 7.86 4.90
N LYS A 34 1.60 8.08 6.13
CA LYS A 34 3.02 8.32 6.44
C LYS A 34 3.77 7.00 6.57
N HIS A 35 5.04 7.02 6.19
CA HIS A 35 5.96 5.89 6.36
C HIS A 35 5.47 4.59 5.73
N CYS A 36 4.71 4.70 4.64
CA CYS A 36 4.28 3.55 3.87
C CYS A 36 5.34 3.16 2.84
N HIS A 37 5.31 1.91 2.40
CA HIS A 37 6.08 1.46 1.24
C HIS A 37 5.11 0.84 0.25
N VAL A 38 4.99 1.44 -0.92
CA VAL A 38 4.23 0.87 -2.04
C VAL A 38 5.24 0.21 -2.97
N GLY A 39 5.24 -1.11 -2.99
CA GLY A 39 6.26 -1.91 -3.67
C GLY A 39 6.30 -1.72 -5.18
N ALA A 40 7.41 -2.14 -5.78
CA ALA A 40 7.61 -2.00 -7.22
C ALA A 40 6.47 -2.69 -7.99
N GLY A 41 5.94 -2.00 -8.98
CA GLY A 41 4.86 -2.53 -9.82
C GLY A 41 3.52 -2.69 -9.13
N ALA A 42 3.39 -2.30 -7.87
CA ALA A 42 2.10 -2.37 -7.19
C ALA A 42 1.10 -1.37 -7.77
N VAL A 43 -0.19 -1.69 -7.69
CA VAL A 43 -1.24 -0.83 -8.21
C VAL A 43 -2.26 -0.53 -7.12
N LEU A 44 -2.46 0.75 -6.82
CA LEU A 44 -3.58 1.22 -6.05
C LEU A 44 -4.62 1.73 -7.03
N ALA A 45 -5.73 1.01 -7.18
CA ALA A 45 -6.73 1.35 -8.20
C ALA A 45 -7.34 2.72 -7.94
N GLY A 46 -7.62 3.44 -9.01
CA GLY A 46 -8.13 4.79 -8.92
C GLY A 46 -9.63 4.89 -8.96
N VAL A 47 -10.15 5.93 -8.33
CA VAL A 47 -11.56 6.33 -8.42
C VAL A 47 -11.61 7.84 -8.61
N ILE A 48 -12.09 8.29 -9.75
CA ILE A 48 -12.27 9.72 -10.03
C ILE A 48 -13.75 10.08 -10.00
N GLU A 49 -14.60 9.23 -10.53
CA GLU A 49 -16.04 9.43 -10.57
C GLU A 49 -16.79 8.20 -10.10
N PRO A 50 -17.86 8.36 -9.36
CA PRO A 50 -18.38 9.63 -8.84
C PRO A 50 -17.50 10.20 -7.72
N PRO A 51 -17.49 11.53 -7.52
CA PRO A 51 -16.67 12.14 -6.45
C PRO A 51 -16.97 11.59 -5.05
N SER A 52 -18.17 11.05 -4.85
CA SER A 52 -18.57 10.46 -3.58
C SER A 52 -18.01 9.06 -3.35
N ALA A 53 -17.46 8.41 -4.37
CA ALA A 53 -16.87 7.09 -4.21
C ALA A 53 -15.60 7.16 -3.36
N SER A 54 -15.39 6.15 -2.51
CA SER A 54 -14.20 6.10 -1.65
C SER A 54 -12.97 5.71 -2.46
N PRO A 55 -11.86 6.46 -2.34
CA PRO A 55 -10.61 6.06 -2.95
C PRO A 55 -9.96 4.90 -2.17
N VAL A 56 -8.88 4.35 -2.72
CA VAL A 56 -8.00 3.48 -1.93
C VAL A 56 -7.34 4.33 -0.85
N ILE A 57 -7.36 3.84 0.39
CA ILE A 57 -6.73 4.53 1.51
C ILE A 57 -5.78 3.57 2.22
N LEU A 58 -4.51 3.95 2.29
CA LEU A 58 -3.51 3.29 3.12
C LEU A 58 -3.30 4.15 4.35
N GLU A 59 -3.52 3.61 5.54
CA GLU A 59 -3.17 4.29 6.77
C GLU A 59 -1.64 4.29 6.93
N ASP A 60 -1.14 4.83 8.04
CA ASP A 60 0.30 4.94 8.24
C ASP A 60 0.97 3.56 8.39
N ASP A 61 2.25 3.49 8.06
CA ASP A 61 3.11 2.31 8.28
C ASP A 61 2.67 1.05 7.52
N VAL A 62 1.95 1.21 6.42
CA VAL A 62 1.50 0.09 5.58
C VAL A 62 2.58 -0.32 4.60
N LEU A 63 2.77 -1.63 4.45
CA LEU A 63 3.67 -2.21 3.44
C LEU A 63 2.85 -2.93 2.38
N ILE A 64 2.97 -2.48 1.14
CA ILE A 64 2.35 -3.13 -0.02
C ILE A 64 3.47 -3.83 -0.80
N GLY A 65 3.41 -5.15 -0.89
CA GLY A 65 4.42 -5.93 -1.61
C GLY A 65 4.44 -5.67 -3.11
N ALA A 66 5.55 -6.03 -3.74
CA ALA A 66 5.73 -5.84 -5.18
C ALA A 66 4.61 -6.52 -5.97
N ASN A 67 4.14 -5.86 -7.02
CA ASN A 67 3.09 -6.35 -7.92
C ASN A 67 1.75 -6.67 -7.26
N ALA A 68 1.54 -6.24 -6.03
CA ALA A 68 0.23 -6.38 -5.41
C ALA A 68 -0.75 -5.37 -6.01
N VAL A 69 -2.03 -5.72 -6.00
CA VAL A 69 -3.09 -4.84 -6.50
C VAL A 69 -4.11 -4.62 -5.39
N VAL A 70 -4.43 -3.36 -5.13
CA VAL A 70 -5.49 -2.99 -4.19
C VAL A 70 -6.61 -2.39 -5.01
N ILE A 71 -7.80 -3.01 -4.99
CA ILE A 71 -8.92 -2.53 -5.80
C ILE A 71 -9.51 -1.26 -5.21
N GLU A 72 -10.28 -0.55 -6.01
CA GLU A 72 -10.89 0.72 -5.61
C GLU A 72 -11.74 0.59 -4.35
N GLY A 73 -11.67 1.60 -3.50
CA GLY A 73 -12.46 1.69 -2.28
C GLY A 73 -11.92 0.91 -1.09
N VAL A 74 -10.85 0.15 -1.26
CA VAL A 74 -10.30 -0.65 -0.16
C VAL A 74 -9.53 0.24 0.81
N HIS A 75 -9.74 0.01 2.10
CA HIS A 75 -9.07 0.69 3.20
C HIS A 75 -8.11 -0.29 3.87
N ILE A 76 -6.82 0.05 3.89
CA ILE A 76 -5.77 -0.77 4.52
C ILE A 76 -5.40 -0.14 5.86
N GLY A 77 -5.62 -0.87 6.94
CA GLY A 77 -5.39 -0.38 8.29
C GLY A 77 -3.92 -0.18 8.64
N LYS A 78 -3.67 0.66 9.62
CA LYS A 78 -2.32 1.03 10.05
C LYS A 78 -1.45 -0.19 10.33
N GLY A 79 -0.23 -0.17 9.81
CA GLY A 79 0.76 -1.22 10.06
C GLY A 79 0.50 -2.53 9.34
N ALA A 80 -0.53 -2.61 8.50
CA ALA A 80 -0.84 -3.84 7.77
C ALA A 80 0.22 -4.13 6.70
N VAL A 81 0.33 -5.40 6.33
CA VAL A 81 1.25 -5.87 5.29
C VAL A 81 0.46 -6.64 4.24
N VAL A 82 0.64 -6.26 2.99
CA VAL A 82 0.09 -6.97 1.85
C VAL A 82 1.24 -7.69 1.15
N GLY A 83 1.16 -9.02 1.06
CA GLY A 83 2.21 -9.81 0.42
C GLY A 83 2.34 -9.53 -1.08
N ALA A 84 3.55 -9.76 -1.61
CA ALA A 84 3.82 -9.55 -3.03
C ALA A 84 2.84 -10.35 -3.90
N GLY A 85 2.41 -9.76 -4.99
CA GLY A 85 1.52 -10.40 -5.97
C GLY A 85 0.08 -10.60 -5.50
N SER A 86 -0.28 -10.11 -4.33
CA SER A 86 -1.64 -10.29 -3.78
C SER A 86 -2.64 -9.36 -4.44
N ILE A 87 -3.89 -9.80 -4.48
CA ILE A 87 -5.01 -8.98 -4.97
C ILE A 87 -5.95 -8.73 -3.80
N VAL A 88 -5.94 -7.50 -3.29
CA VAL A 88 -6.73 -7.12 -2.12
C VAL A 88 -8.10 -6.62 -2.55
N THR A 89 -9.14 -7.36 -2.16
CA THR A 89 -10.52 -7.06 -2.56
C THR A 89 -11.39 -6.58 -1.41
N GLN A 90 -10.89 -6.64 -0.18
CA GLN A 90 -11.62 -6.24 1.02
C GLN A 90 -10.72 -5.44 1.95
N ASP A 91 -11.32 -4.64 2.81
CA ASP A 91 -10.57 -3.87 3.80
C ASP A 91 -9.68 -4.78 4.65
N VAL A 92 -8.53 -4.26 5.04
CA VAL A 92 -7.54 -5.00 5.82
C VAL A 92 -7.44 -4.36 7.21
N PRO A 93 -7.62 -5.16 8.29
CA PRO A 93 -7.50 -4.63 9.65
C PRO A 93 -6.08 -4.14 9.95
N ALA A 94 -5.96 -3.21 10.88
CA ALA A 94 -4.66 -2.72 11.32
C ALA A 94 -3.78 -3.87 11.81
N GLY A 95 -2.51 -3.85 11.40
CA GLY A 95 -1.51 -4.83 11.80
C GLY A 95 -1.62 -6.20 11.15
N ALA A 96 -2.65 -6.46 10.37
CA ALA A 96 -2.85 -7.77 9.74
C ALA A 96 -1.88 -7.99 8.57
N VAL A 97 -1.59 -9.26 8.29
CA VAL A 97 -0.83 -9.66 7.11
C VAL A 97 -1.77 -10.44 6.20
N VAL A 98 -1.90 -9.97 4.96
CA VAL A 98 -2.75 -10.61 3.95
C VAL A 98 -1.94 -11.04 2.75
N VAL A 99 -2.28 -12.18 2.17
CA VAL A 99 -1.63 -12.70 0.96
C VAL A 99 -2.64 -13.43 0.08
N GLY A 100 -2.34 -13.51 -1.19
CA GLY A 100 -3.07 -14.34 -2.16
C GLY A 100 -4.01 -13.57 -3.06
N ASN A 101 -4.74 -14.33 -3.87
CA ASN A 101 -5.74 -13.81 -4.81
C ASN A 101 -7.02 -14.65 -4.72
N PRO A 102 -8.10 -14.17 -4.09
CA PRO A 102 -8.15 -12.92 -3.32
C PRO A 102 -7.31 -13.03 -2.05
N ALA A 103 -6.80 -11.89 -1.60
CA ALA A 103 -5.96 -11.84 -0.40
C ALA A 103 -6.75 -12.27 0.84
N ARG A 104 -6.11 -13.05 1.69
CA ARG A 104 -6.68 -13.54 2.95
C ARG A 104 -5.74 -13.23 4.10
N ILE A 105 -6.30 -13.00 5.27
CA ILE A 105 -5.52 -12.78 6.48
C ILE A 105 -4.81 -14.07 6.86
N ILE A 106 -3.48 -14.04 6.92
CA ILE A 106 -2.67 -15.17 7.39
C ILE A 106 -2.13 -14.93 8.79
N LYS A 107 -2.09 -13.66 9.22
CA LYS A 107 -1.71 -13.27 10.59
C LYS A 107 -2.49 -12.04 11.00
N GLU A 108 -2.97 -12.05 12.24
CA GLU A 108 -3.70 -10.90 12.80
C GLU A 108 -2.76 -9.75 13.14
N GLN A 109 -1.47 -10.07 13.41
CA GLN A 109 -0.43 -9.08 13.71
C GLN A 109 0.88 -9.54 13.11
N LYS A 110 1.73 -8.56 12.76
CA LYS A 110 3.07 -8.84 12.23
C LYS A 110 3.91 -9.58 13.28
N ASP A 111 4.70 -10.56 12.83
CA ASP A 111 5.70 -11.20 13.66
C ASP A 111 7.04 -10.44 13.56
N GLU A 112 8.04 -10.86 14.35
CA GLU A 112 9.36 -10.23 14.37
C GLU A 112 10.01 -10.19 12.98
N LYS A 113 9.87 -11.26 12.22
CA LYS A 113 10.45 -11.34 10.89
C LYS A 113 9.85 -10.29 9.96
N THR A 114 8.52 -10.14 10.00
CA THR A 114 7.81 -9.14 9.18
C THR A 114 8.17 -7.74 9.63
N GLU A 115 8.24 -7.50 10.94
CA GLU A 115 8.64 -6.20 11.50
C GLU A 115 10.08 -5.87 11.12
N GLY A 116 10.98 -6.85 11.14
CA GLY A 116 12.37 -6.67 10.71
C GLY A 116 12.46 -6.21 9.25
N LYS A 117 11.67 -6.80 8.37
CA LYS A 117 11.61 -6.36 6.97
C LYS A 117 11.07 -4.94 6.85
N THR A 118 10.05 -4.61 7.63
CA THR A 118 9.48 -3.26 7.63
C THR A 118 10.53 -2.25 8.12
N GLN A 119 11.28 -2.59 9.15
CA GLN A 119 12.36 -1.72 9.67
C GLN A 119 13.43 -1.49 8.62
N LEU A 120 13.83 -2.54 7.88
CA LEU A 120 14.79 -2.40 6.79
C LEU A 120 14.29 -1.43 5.73
N MET A 121 13.02 -1.49 5.37
CA MET A 121 12.42 -0.55 4.41
C MET A 121 12.44 0.88 4.94
N ASP A 122 12.18 1.07 6.25
CA ASP A 122 12.29 2.38 6.87
C ASP A 122 13.71 2.93 6.78
N ASP A 123 14.71 2.11 7.03
CA ASP A 123 16.12 2.51 6.93
C ASP A 123 16.47 2.91 5.50
N LEU A 124 15.98 2.17 4.51
CA LEU A 124 16.20 2.50 3.10
C LEU A 124 15.53 3.83 2.72
N ARG A 125 14.38 4.13 3.28
CA ARG A 125 13.68 5.40 3.01
C ARG A 125 14.43 6.62 3.52
N LYS A 126 15.33 6.45 4.48
CA LYS A 126 16.13 7.54 5.04
C LYS A 126 17.32 7.94 4.16
N ILE A 127 17.65 7.12 3.18
CA ILE A 127 18.72 7.42 2.24
C ILE A 127 18.27 8.51 1.26
#